data_f36df5c5a62842e34d4f06722a669e4e
#
_entry.id   f36df5c5a62842e34d4f06722a669e4e
#
_cell.length_a   1.000
_cell.length_b   1.000
_cell.length_c   1.000
_cell.angle_alpha   90.00
_cell.angle_beta   90.00
_cell.angle_gamma   90.00
#
_symmetry.space_group_name_H-M   'P 1'
#
loop_
_entity.id
_entity.type
_entity.pdbx_description
1 polymer ?
#
loop_
_entity_poly.entity_id
_entity_poly.type
_entity_poly.pdbx_seq_one_letter_code
_entity_poly.pdbx_strand_id
1 'polypeptide(L)'
;MRHSLSDLSPRQMWLLILLVIAALLAGLGLREPMPADEPRFVLAAKTMVETGQWLFPQRGIELYAEKPPTFMWLQAASYVLVRSWDVAFLLPSLLAALLTLWLTGDLARRLWGKRTADYAVLGLFVCLQFVLQAKRAQIDMVLVGMTTLSLW
;
A
#
# COMPACT_ATOMS: atom_id res chain seq x y z
N MET A 1 13.27 -2.89 -34.35
CA MET A 1 12.81 -4.05 -33.55
C MET A 1 12.09 -3.51 -32.31
N ARG A 2 10.78 -3.71 -32.19
CA ARG A 2 10.04 -3.29 -31.01
C ARG A 2 10.07 -4.46 -30.01
N HIS A 3 11.03 -4.46 -29.11
CA HIS A 3 11.00 -5.40 -27.99
C HIS A 3 9.76 -5.11 -27.14
N SER A 4 8.90 -6.09 -27.02
CA SER A 4 7.70 -6.03 -26.17
C SER A 4 8.03 -6.65 -24.80
N LEU A 5 7.39 -6.19 -23.72
CA LEU A 5 7.49 -6.86 -22.43
C LEU A 5 7.05 -8.33 -22.47
N SER A 6 6.18 -8.67 -23.44
CA SER A 6 5.76 -10.04 -23.70
C SER A 6 6.89 -10.95 -24.21
N ASP A 7 8.01 -10.38 -24.68
CA ASP A 7 9.17 -11.12 -25.19
C ASP A 7 10.19 -11.44 -24.09
N LEU A 8 9.93 -10.98 -22.85
CA LEU A 8 10.78 -11.29 -21.69
C LEU A 8 10.71 -12.77 -21.35
N SER A 9 11.90 -13.35 -21.12
CA SER A 9 11.98 -14.71 -20.58
C SER A 9 11.36 -14.77 -19.18
N PRO A 10 10.92 -15.96 -18.71
CA PRO A 10 10.39 -16.11 -17.37
C PRO A 10 11.33 -15.57 -16.27
N ARG A 11 12.65 -15.73 -16.45
CA ARG A 11 13.65 -15.19 -15.51
C ARG A 11 13.65 -13.67 -15.48
N GLN A 12 13.59 -13.01 -16.63
CA GLN A 12 13.53 -11.54 -16.71
C GLN A 12 12.23 -11.01 -16.13
N MET A 13 11.12 -11.69 -16.32
CA MET A 13 9.84 -11.32 -15.70
C MET A 13 9.91 -11.41 -14.17
N TRP A 14 10.47 -12.48 -13.61
CA TRP A 14 10.67 -12.62 -12.17
C TRP A 14 11.61 -11.55 -11.61
N LEU A 15 12.68 -11.22 -12.32
CA LEU A 15 13.59 -10.14 -11.93
C LEU A 15 12.88 -8.79 -11.90
N LEU A 16 12.03 -8.50 -12.88
CA LEU A 16 11.23 -7.27 -12.91
C LEU A 16 10.27 -7.20 -11.73
N ILE A 17 9.55 -8.28 -11.43
CA ILE A 17 8.65 -8.36 -10.28
C ILE A 17 9.41 -8.14 -8.97
N LEU A 18 10.56 -8.80 -8.79
CA LEU A 18 11.40 -8.62 -7.62
C LEU A 18 11.92 -7.18 -7.50
N LEU A 19 12.29 -6.54 -8.62
CA LEU A 19 12.71 -5.15 -8.64
C LEU A 19 11.58 -4.22 -8.18
N VAL A 20 10.36 -4.43 -8.68
CA VAL A 20 9.17 -3.65 -8.28
C VAL A 20 8.90 -3.81 -6.78
N ILE A 21 8.91 -5.04 -6.29
CA ILE A 21 8.71 -5.32 -4.86
C ILE A 21 9.83 -4.67 -4.03
N ALA A 22 11.09 -4.85 -4.41
CA ALA A 22 12.23 -4.24 -3.73
C ALA A 22 12.15 -2.71 -3.70
N ALA A 23 11.75 -2.08 -4.82
CA ALA A 23 11.57 -0.64 -4.88
C ALA A 23 10.45 -0.13 -3.97
N LEU A 24 9.34 -0.87 -3.87
CA LEU A 24 8.24 -0.53 -2.95
C LEU A 24 8.64 -0.72 -1.49
N LEU A 25 9.37 -1.78 -1.18
CA LEU A 25 9.83 -2.08 0.18
C LEU A 25 11.04 -1.21 0.62
N ALA A 26 11.73 -0.56 -0.31
CA ALA A 26 12.88 0.27 0.01
C ALA A 26 12.52 1.38 1.00
N GLY A 27 13.24 1.44 2.12
CA GLY A 27 12.99 2.39 3.22
C GLY A 27 11.94 1.94 4.26
N LEU A 28 11.35 0.76 4.11
CA LEU A 28 10.47 0.18 5.14
C LEU A 28 11.30 -0.13 6.40
N GLY A 29 10.83 0.35 7.56
CA GLY A 29 11.55 0.20 8.82
C GLY A 29 12.76 1.13 9.02
N LEU A 30 13.07 2.01 8.04
CA LEU A 30 14.22 2.91 8.08
C LEU A 30 13.84 4.39 8.20
N ARG A 31 12.55 4.70 8.19
CA ARG A 31 12.08 6.08 8.28
C ARG A 31 11.02 6.26 9.36
N GLU A 32 10.96 7.43 9.91
CA GLU A 32 9.89 7.87 10.80
C GLU A 32 8.66 8.36 10.02
N PRO A 33 7.47 8.40 10.66
CA PRO A 33 6.28 8.99 10.07
C PRO A 33 6.48 10.45 9.69
N MET A 34 6.14 10.79 8.43
CA MET A 34 6.33 12.15 7.90
C MET A 34 5.16 13.07 8.31
N PRO A 35 5.43 14.32 8.74
CA PRO A 35 4.37 15.31 8.95
C PRO A 35 3.61 15.59 7.64
N ALA A 36 2.32 16.00 7.67
CA ALA A 36 1.51 16.29 8.85
C ALA A 36 0.57 15.12 9.26
N ASP A 37 0.24 14.19 8.34
CA ASP A 37 -0.85 13.22 8.55
C ASP A 37 -0.39 11.89 9.17
N GLU A 38 0.77 11.37 8.73
CA GLU A 38 1.22 10.04 9.16
C GLU A 38 1.34 9.90 10.69
N PRO A 39 1.94 10.88 11.42
CA PRO A 39 2.02 10.77 12.88
C PRO A 39 0.67 10.71 13.57
N ARG A 40 -0.36 11.38 13.01
CA ARG A 40 -1.71 11.36 13.58
C ARG A 40 -2.34 9.97 13.51
N PHE A 41 -2.20 9.30 12.36
CA PHE A 41 -2.71 7.94 12.17
C PHE A 41 -1.96 6.93 13.03
N VAL A 42 -0.63 7.03 13.07
CA VAL A 42 0.22 6.13 13.88
C VAL A 42 -0.08 6.29 15.36
N LEU A 43 -0.21 7.54 15.85
CA LEU A 43 -0.54 7.79 17.26
C LEU A 43 -1.92 7.22 17.63
N ALA A 44 -2.92 7.43 16.77
CA ALA A 44 -4.25 6.88 17.01
C ALA A 44 -4.25 5.34 17.00
N ALA A 45 -3.55 4.71 16.04
CA ALA A 45 -3.41 3.25 16.00
C ALA A 45 -2.67 2.71 17.22
N LYS A 46 -1.63 3.42 17.69
CA LYS A 46 -0.88 3.08 18.92
C LYS A 46 -1.77 3.16 20.14
N THR A 47 -2.52 4.25 20.31
CA THR A 47 -3.47 4.42 21.41
C THR A 47 -4.53 3.31 21.40
N MET A 48 -5.04 2.89 20.23
CA MET A 48 -5.98 1.76 20.13
C MET A 48 -5.38 0.46 20.67
N VAL A 49 -4.13 0.15 20.34
CA VAL A 49 -3.45 -1.07 20.83
C VAL A 49 -3.20 -1.00 22.32
N GLU A 50 -2.80 0.16 22.86
CA GLU A 50 -2.46 0.35 24.25
C GLU A 50 -3.68 0.38 25.17
N THR A 51 -4.79 1.00 24.71
CA THR A 51 -6.00 1.18 25.54
C THR A 51 -7.08 0.14 25.30
N GLY A 52 -7.02 -0.59 24.18
CA GLY A 52 -8.09 -1.49 23.73
C GLY A 52 -9.32 -0.76 23.18
N GLN A 53 -9.27 0.54 22.94
CA GLN A 53 -10.36 1.35 22.42
C GLN A 53 -10.34 1.39 20.89
N TRP A 54 -10.95 0.42 20.25
CA TRP A 54 -10.95 0.28 18.78
C TRP A 54 -12.03 1.08 18.05
N LEU A 55 -13.16 1.33 18.73
CA LEU A 55 -14.32 1.99 18.10
C LEU A 55 -14.19 3.50 18.04
N PHE A 56 -13.54 4.09 19.04
CA PHE A 56 -13.39 5.53 19.16
C PHE A 56 -11.91 5.89 19.13
N PRO A 57 -11.33 6.15 17.93
CA PRO A 57 -9.94 6.53 17.80
C PRO A 57 -9.61 7.72 18.69
N GLN A 58 -8.49 7.64 19.38
CA GLN A 58 -8.01 8.73 20.23
C GLN A 58 -6.58 9.07 19.85
N ARG A 59 -6.27 10.35 19.89
CA ARG A 59 -4.92 10.89 19.74
C ARG A 59 -4.45 11.41 21.11
N GLY A 60 -3.85 10.52 21.88
CA GLY A 60 -3.63 10.76 23.29
C GLY A 60 -4.96 10.73 24.05
N ILE A 61 -5.35 11.86 24.66
CA ILE A 61 -6.62 11.99 25.41
C ILE A 61 -7.78 12.55 24.56
N GLU A 62 -7.50 13.05 23.37
CA GLU A 62 -8.49 13.68 22.48
C GLU A 62 -9.10 12.66 21.53
N LEU A 63 -10.43 12.75 21.35
CA LEU A 63 -11.14 11.95 20.35
C LEU A 63 -10.74 12.39 18.95
N TYR A 64 -10.33 11.41 18.12
CA TYR A 64 -9.95 11.65 16.74
C TYR A 64 -11.07 11.21 15.79
N ALA A 65 -12.00 12.11 15.50
CA ALA A 65 -13.17 11.86 14.66
C ALA A 65 -13.05 12.43 13.22
N GLU A 66 -11.89 12.97 12.83
CA GLU A 66 -11.70 13.62 11.54
C GLU A 66 -11.66 12.64 10.35
N LYS A 67 -11.33 11.38 10.59
CA LYS A 67 -11.17 10.37 9.55
C LYS A 67 -11.78 9.03 9.98
N PRO A 68 -12.25 8.22 9.01
CA PRO A 68 -12.73 6.86 9.28
C PRO A 68 -11.63 6.00 9.94
N PRO A 69 -11.96 5.16 10.94
CA PRO A 69 -10.98 4.40 11.71
C PRO A 69 -10.32 3.24 10.94
N THR A 70 -10.83 2.88 9.77
CA THR A 70 -10.41 1.70 8.98
C THR A 70 -8.90 1.63 8.78
N PHE A 71 -8.26 2.76 8.42
CA PHE A 71 -6.81 2.79 8.20
C PHE A 71 -6.03 2.56 9.49
N MET A 72 -6.46 3.15 10.60
CA MET A 72 -5.85 2.98 11.91
C MET A 72 -6.02 1.54 12.42
N TRP A 73 -7.17 0.91 12.16
CA TRP A 73 -7.38 -0.51 12.43
C TRP A 73 -6.40 -1.39 11.66
N LEU A 74 -6.15 -1.10 10.37
CA LEU A 74 -5.18 -1.83 9.57
C LEU A 74 -3.75 -1.65 10.11
N GLN A 75 -3.37 -0.44 10.55
CA GLN A 75 -2.07 -0.19 11.18
C GLN A 75 -1.94 -0.93 12.51
N ALA A 76 -2.96 -0.87 13.35
CA ALA A 76 -2.99 -1.57 14.64
C ALA A 76 -2.92 -3.11 14.45
N ALA A 77 -3.69 -3.65 13.51
CA ALA A 77 -3.62 -5.07 13.14
C ALA A 77 -2.23 -5.45 12.59
N SER A 78 -1.63 -4.61 11.76
CA SER A 78 -0.26 -4.80 11.27
C SER A 78 0.74 -4.86 12.41
N TYR A 79 0.61 -3.97 13.42
CA TYR A 79 1.47 -4.00 14.60
C TYR A 79 1.29 -5.29 15.42
N VAL A 80 0.08 -5.77 15.60
CA VAL A 80 -0.16 -7.04 16.32
C VAL A 80 0.57 -8.19 15.65
N LEU A 81 0.67 -8.18 14.30
CA LEU A 81 1.36 -9.22 13.53
C LEU A 81 2.88 -9.06 13.54
N VAL A 82 3.39 -7.85 13.30
CA VAL A 82 4.81 -7.60 13.05
C VAL A 82 5.57 -7.20 14.32
N ARG A 83 4.88 -6.64 15.33
CA ARG A 83 5.44 -6.17 16.60
C ARG A 83 6.51 -5.07 16.46
N SER A 84 6.51 -4.33 15.35
CA SER A 84 7.37 -3.18 15.11
C SER A 84 6.56 -2.05 14.49
N TRP A 85 6.56 -0.88 15.12
CA TRP A 85 5.87 0.30 14.59
C TRP A 85 6.55 0.85 13.34
N ASP A 86 7.87 0.74 13.22
CA ASP A 86 8.65 1.20 12.07
C ASP A 86 8.23 0.52 10.76
N VAL A 87 7.67 -0.69 10.87
CA VAL A 87 7.14 -1.46 9.75
C VAL A 87 5.62 -1.34 9.66
N ALA A 88 4.94 -1.50 10.79
CA ALA A 88 3.48 -1.64 10.86
C ALA A 88 2.75 -0.42 10.30
N PHE A 89 3.27 0.79 10.48
CA PHE A 89 2.58 2.00 10.06
C PHE A 89 2.47 2.14 8.52
N LEU A 90 3.42 1.57 7.77
CA LEU A 90 3.44 1.58 6.30
C LEU A 90 2.79 0.35 5.67
N LEU A 91 2.74 -0.75 6.40
CA LEU A 91 2.34 -2.05 5.87
C LEU A 91 0.97 -2.04 5.15
N PRO A 92 -0.08 -1.38 5.68
CA PRO A 92 -1.37 -1.31 4.99
C PRO A 92 -1.29 -0.66 3.61
N SER A 93 -0.55 0.44 3.47
CA SER A 93 -0.37 1.14 2.19
C SER A 93 0.42 0.29 1.19
N LEU A 94 1.47 -0.39 1.64
CA LEU A 94 2.26 -1.28 0.79
C LEU A 94 1.44 -2.47 0.29
N LEU A 95 0.68 -3.12 1.17
CA LEU A 95 -0.18 -4.24 0.80
C LEU A 95 -1.28 -3.79 -0.17
N ALA A 96 -1.89 -2.62 0.06
CA ALA A 96 -2.87 -2.04 -0.85
C ALA A 96 -2.27 -1.72 -2.22
N ALA A 97 -1.04 -1.22 -2.28
CA ALA A 97 -0.34 -0.95 -3.54
C ALA A 97 -0.06 -2.25 -4.32
N LEU A 98 0.45 -3.29 -3.65
CA LEU A 98 0.68 -4.60 -4.27
C LEU A 98 -0.62 -5.23 -4.77
N LEU A 99 -1.69 -5.15 -3.97
CA LEU A 99 -3.02 -5.60 -4.35
C LEU A 99 -3.52 -4.84 -5.58
N THR A 100 -3.38 -3.51 -5.61
CA THR A 100 -3.79 -2.67 -6.74
C THR A 100 -3.06 -3.06 -8.02
N LEU A 101 -1.74 -3.24 -7.97
CA LEU A 101 -0.94 -3.68 -9.12
C LEU A 101 -1.40 -5.04 -9.64
N TRP A 102 -1.62 -5.98 -8.74
CA TRP A 102 -2.09 -7.32 -9.10
C TRP A 102 -3.49 -7.29 -9.73
N LEU A 103 -4.46 -6.61 -9.10
CA LEU A 103 -5.83 -6.50 -9.60
C LEU A 103 -5.89 -5.79 -10.96
N THR A 104 -5.12 -4.69 -11.12
CA THR A 104 -5.03 -3.97 -12.39
C THR A 104 -4.48 -4.86 -13.50
N GLY A 105 -3.44 -5.64 -13.21
CA GLY A 105 -2.86 -6.58 -14.15
C GLY A 105 -3.83 -7.70 -14.54
N ASP A 106 -4.51 -8.28 -13.56
CA ASP A 106 -5.46 -9.36 -13.81
C ASP A 106 -6.70 -8.87 -14.58
N LEU A 107 -7.27 -7.72 -14.20
CA LEU A 107 -8.38 -7.10 -14.91
C LEU A 107 -8.00 -6.75 -16.36
N ALA A 108 -6.86 -6.11 -16.58
CA ALA A 108 -6.37 -5.77 -17.90
C ALA A 108 -6.12 -7.04 -18.76
N ARG A 109 -5.64 -8.11 -18.12
CA ARG A 109 -5.43 -9.40 -18.79
C ARG A 109 -6.73 -10.02 -19.30
N ARG A 110 -7.77 -9.97 -18.47
CA ARG A 110 -9.12 -10.52 -18.82
C ARG A 110 -9.78 -9.71 -19.93
N LEU A 111 -9.64 -8.38 -19.91
CA LEU A 111 -10.34 -7.49 -20.84
C LEU A 111 -9.58 -7.29 -22.16
N TRP A 112 -8.25 -7.19 -22.13
CA TRP A 112 -7.44 -6.79 -23.29
C TRP A 112 -6.21 -7.66 -23.55
N GLY A 113 -6.05 -8.75 -22.80
CA GLY A 113 -4.98 -9.72 -22.98
C GLY A 113 -3.66 -9.35 -22.29
N LYS A 114 -2.71 -10.31 -22.33
CA LYS A 114 -1.45 -10.28 -21.58
C LYS A 114 -0.62 -9.04 -21.84
N ARG A 115 -0.47 -8.65 -23.12
CA ARG A 115 0.38 -7.50 -23.49
C ARG A 115 -0.10 -6.20 -22.85
N THR A 116 -1.41 -5.95 -22.87
CA THR A 116 -2.02 -4.77 -22.26
C THR A 116 -1.85 -4.80 -20.74
N ALA A 117 -2.00 -5.97 -20.11
CA ALA A 117 -1.79 -6.15 -18.68
C ALA A 117 -0.36 -5.77 -18.26
N ASP A 118 0.64 -6.26 -18.96
CA ASP A 118 2.05 -5.99 -18.67
C ASP A 118 2.35 -4.47 -18.72
N TYR A 119 1.82 -3.77 -19.73
CA TYR A 119 1.97 -2.31 -19.84
C TYR A 119 1.15 -1.54 -18.81
N ALA A 120 -0.05 -2.00 -18.46
CA ALA A 120 -0.89 -1.35 -17.45
C ALA A 120 -0.23 -1.39 -16.08
N VAL A 121 0.29 -2.55 -15.66
CA VAL A 121 1.02 -2.69 -14.40
C VAL A 121 2.28 -1.84 -14.37
N LEU A 122 3.08 -1.88 -15.45
CA LEU A 122 4.30 -1.07 -15.53
C LEU A 122 3.98 0.43 -15.54
N GLY A 123 2.99 0.86 -16.33
CA GLY A 123 2.57 2.25 -16.40
C GLY A 123 2.09 2.77 -15.04
N LEU A 124 1.32 1.96 -14.30
CA LEU A 124 0.89 2.30 -12.95
C LEU A 124 2.07 2.37 -11.98
N PHE A 125 3.00 1.40 -12.05
CA PHE A 125 4.18 1.38 -11.20
C PHE A 125 5.12 2.57 -11.45
N VAL A 126 5.32 3.02 -12.69
CA VAL A 126 6.18 4.19 -12.97
C VAL A 126 5.46 5.51 -12.74
N CYS A 127 4.16 5.50 -12.45
CA CYS A 127 3.43 6.69 -12.05
C CYS A 127 3.96 7.18 -10.70
N LEU A 128 4.59 8.36 -10.70
CA LEU A 128 5.21 8.95 -9.50
C LEU A 128 4.23 9.05 -8.33
N GLN A 129 3.00 9.50 -8.58
CA GLN A 129 1.97 9.63 -7.55
C GLN A 129 1.62 8.30 -6.90
N PHE A 130 1.53 7.22 -7.69
CA PHE A 130 1.25 5.89 -7.17
C PHE A 130 2.35 5.39 -6.23
N VAL A 131 3.61 5.51 -6.65
CA VAL A 131 4.76 5.08 -5.83
C VAL A 131 4.90 5.92 -4.56
N LEU A 132 4.66 7.25 -4.65
CA LEU A 132 4.67 8.12 -3.47
C LEU A 132 3.58 7.72 -2.47
N GLN A 133 2.36 7.47 -2.93
CA GLN A 133 1.27 7.03 -2.05
C GLN A 133 1.48 5.63 -1.48
N ALA A 134 2.07 4.73 -2.24
CA ALA A 134 2.44 3.40 -1.75
C ALA A 134 3.42 3.46 -0.57
N LYS A 135 4.28 4.48 -0.55
CA LYS A 135 5.30 4.70 0.48
C LYS A 135 4.86 5.69 1.58
N ARG A 136 3.60 6.10 1.59
CA ARG A 136 3.03 6.96 2.63
C ARG A 136 2.00 6.21 3.46
N ALA A 137 2.02 6.45 4.76
CA ALA A 137 1.02 5.93 5.67
C ALA A 137 -0.23 6.83 5.64
N GLN A 138 -0.94 6.77 4.52
CA GLN A 138 -2.16 7.56 4.28
C GLN A 138 -3.31 6.67 3.83
N ILE A 139 -4.53 7.14 4.07
CA ILE A 139 -5.78 6.43 3.72
C ILE A 139 -5.89 6.18 2.21
N ASP A 140 -5.35 7.09 1.39
CA ASP A 140 -5.55 7.14 -0.05
C ASP A 140 -5.16 5.85 -0.76
N MET A 141 -4.01 5.25 -0.39
CA MET A 141 -3.57 4.02 -1.05
C MET A 141 -4.50 2.84 -0.75
N VAL A 142 -5.00 2.75 0.48
CA VAL A 142 -5.98 1.73 0.85
C VAL A 142 -7.30 1.95 0.11
N LEU A 143 -7.74 3.21 -0.02
CA LEU A 143 -8.91 3.57 -0.80
C LEU A 143 -8.77 3.16 -2.27
N VAL A 144 -7.61 3.42 -2.88
CA VAL A 144 -7.30 2.98 -4.26
C VAL A 144 -7.38 1.46 -4.38
N GLY A 145 -6.80 0.72 -3.43
CA GLY A 145 -6.86 -0.74 -3.41
C GLY A 145 -8.29 -1.26 -3.31
N MET A 146 -9.10 -0.71 -2.41
CA MET A 146 -10.51 -1.10 -2.23
C MET A 146 -11.36 -0.74 -3.44
N THR A 147 -11.15 0.43 -4.04
CA THR A 147 -11.85 0.83 -5.28
C THR A 147 -11.49 -0.10 -6.43
N THR A 148 -10.21 -0.43 -6.59
CA THR A 148 -9.77 -1.36 -7.63
C THR A 148 -10.36 -2.75 -7.42
N LEU A 149 -10.45 -3.20 -6.17
CA LEU A 149 -11.09 -4.48 -5.81
C LEU A 149 -12.58 -4.49 -6.15
N SER A 150 -13.29 -3.38 -5.94
CA SER A 150 -14.72 -3.28 -6.27
C SER A 150 -15.01 -3.26 -7.78
N LEU A 151 -14.02 -2.88 -8.59
CA LEU A 151 -14.10 -2.91 -10.05
C LEU A 151 -13.69 -4.26 -10.66
N TRP A 152 -12.93 -5.06 -9.93
CA TRP A 152 -12.44 -6.37 -10.34
C TRP A 152 -13.49 -7.46 -10.21
#